data_f1e3e5943702ea22e346f5fd4ed0f58a
#
_entry.id   f1e3e5943702ea22e346f5fd4ed0f58a
#
_cell.length_a   1.000
_cell.length_b   1.000
_cell.length_c   1.000
_cell.angle_alpha   90.00
_cell.angle_beta   90.00
_cell.angle_gamma   90.00
#
_symmetry.space_group_name_H-M   'P 1'
#
loop_
_entity.id
_entity.type
_entity.pdbx_description
1 polymer ?
#
loop_
_entity_poly.entity_id
_entity_poly.type
_entity_poly.pdbx_seq_one_letter_code
_entity_poly.pdbx_strand_id
1 'polypeptide(L)'
;SSDTIMCKGKTGAKILQKCWPFKSKYEREYLDTTDNLVRGMFKGLGIRNTYATLSAFYQKGKFRFFETGFRLSGEMSYNYYEHLTGINYMDSMIRYAMGDPDAADYKEKESATSVSMVLNFFLTDGVIGRIKGIDELSFYKAVCKINTYIKEGDTVKNATNVFKKGLMVTLIANSQDDLYKTVAFVNTHLDIEDTAGNS
;
A
#
# COMPACT_ATOMS: atom_id res chain seq x y z
N SER A 1 -6.62 2.37 -8.40
CA SER A 1 -5.23 2.79 -8.71
C SER A 1 -4.60 3.52 -7.53
N SER A 2 -3.27 3.51 -7.44
CA SER A 2 -2.52 4.23 -6.41
C SER A 2 -1.25 4.84 -6.99
N ASP A 3 -0.82 5.96 -6.44
CA ASP A 3 0.47 6.57 -6.76
C ASP A 3 1.54 6.04 -5.80
N THR A 4 2.80 6.05 -6.24
CA THR A 4 3.93 5.78 -5.36
C THR A 4 4.68 7.09 -5.09
N ILE A 5 4.73 7.51 -3.83
CA ILE A 5 5.44 8.70 -3.40
C ILE A 5 6.57 8.29 -2.47
N MET A 6 7.80 8.69 -2.82
CA MET A 6 8.96 8.53 -1.95
C MET A 6 9.03 9.74 -1.01
N CYS A 7 8.89 9.50 0.27
CA CYS A 7 9.10 10.52 1.29
C CYS A 7 10.59 10.53 1.65
N LYS A 8 11.22 11.71 1.61
CA LYS A 8 12.57 11.86 2.15
C LYS A 8 12.49 11.71 3.67
N GLY A 9 13.19 10.74 4.22
CA GLY A 9 13.41 10.65 5.64
C GLY A 9 14.18 11.89 6.15
N LYS A 10 14.15 12.14 7.45
CA LYS A 10 15.04 13.12 8.08
C LYS A 10 16.48 12.74 7.76
N THR A 11 17.32 13.72 7.47
CA THR A 11 18.77 13.48 7.24
C THR A 11 19.35 12.73 8.44
N GLY A 12 19.90 11.54 8.18
CA GLY A 12 20.40 10.66 9.26
C GLY A 12 19.37 9.70 9.86
N ALA A 13 18.09 9.78 9.44
CA ALA A 13 17.08 8.85 9.91
C ALA A 13 17.34 7.44 9.35
N LYS A 14 17.17 6.44 10.20
CA LYS A 14 17.29 5.02 9.83
C LYS A 14 16.03 4.48 9.14
N ILE A 15 15.02 5.33 8.94
CA ILE A 15 13.72 4.97 8.38
C ILE A 15 13.49 5.76 7.11
N LEU A 16 13.26 5.04 6.00
CA LEU A 16 12.73 5.60 4.76
C LEU A 16 11.24 5.28 4.68
N GLN A 17 10.44 6.31 4.52
CA GLN A 17 8.99 6.15 4.35
C GLN A 17 8.64 6.18 2.87
N LYS A 18 7.82 5.21 2.44
CA LYS A 18 7.23 5.16 1.11
C LYS A 18 5.71 5.15 1.24
N CYS A 19 5.06 6.09 0.60
CA CYS A 19 3.62 6.27 0.70
C CYS A 19 2.93 5.83 -0.60
N TRP A 20 1.79 5.15 -0.45
CA TRP A 20 0.90 4.82 -1.56
C TRP A 20 -0.49 5.39 -1.29
N PRO A 21 -0.75 6.65 -1.70
CA PRO A 21 -2.09 7.20 -1.66
C PRO A 21 -3.00 6.47 -2.66
N PHE A 22 -4.20 6.18 -2.24
CA PHE A 22 -5.31 5.72 -3.05
C PHE A 22 -6.43 6.78 -2.96
N LYS A 23 -7.02 7.26 -3.99
CA LYS A 23 -6.92 6.96 -5.42
C LYS A 23 -5.76 7.76 -6.06
N SER A 24 -5.25 7.25 -7.19
CA SER A 24 -4.29 8.01 -7.99
C SER A 24 -4.91 9.29 -8.54
N LYS A 25 -4.18 10.39 -8.50
CA LYS A 25 -4.57 11.63 -9.17
C LYS A 25 -4.66 11.50 -10.70
N TYR A 26 -4.06 10.46 -11.27
CA TYR A 26 -4.08 10.15 -12.70
C TYR A 26 -5.13 9.10 -13.09
N GLU A 27 -5.97 8.66 -12.15
CA GLU A 27 -6.95 7.60 -12.39
C GLU A 27 -7.90 7.94 -13.53
N ARG A 28 -8.44 9.16 -13.53
CA ARG A 28 -9.36 9.60 -14.58
C ARG A 28 -8.69 9.55 -15.97
N GLU A 29 -7.48 10.07 -16.07
CA GLU A 29 -6.74 10.07 -17.33
C GLU A 29 -6.42 8.64 -17.80
N TYR A 30 -6.06 7.74 -16.87
CA TYR A 30 -5.87 6.33 -17.18
C TYR A 30 -7.14 5.70 -17.75
N LEU A 31 -8.28 5.89 -17.11
CA LEU A 31 -9.56 5.34 -17.54
C LEU A 31 -9.96 5.85 -18.93
N ASP A 32 -9.76 7.14 -19.18
CA ASP A 32 -10.15 7.78 -20.44
C ASP A 32 -9.22 7.44 -21.62
N THR A 33 -7.94 7.19 -21.37
CA THR A 33 -6.93 7.06 -22.45
C THR A 33 -6.33 5.66 -22.60
N THR A 34 -6.30 4.86 -21.57
CA THR A 34 -5.41 3.68 -21.50
C THR A 34 -6.13 2.39 -21.09
N ASP A 35 -7.14 2.44 -20.26
CA ASP A 35 -7.80 1.26 -19.69
C ASP A 35 -8.32 0.30 -20.76
N ASN A 36 -9.00 0.81 -21.79
CA ASN A 36 -9.51 0.00 -22.88
C ASN A 36 -8.41 -0.73 -23.66
N LEU A 37 -7.24 -0.12 -23.83
CA LEU A 37 -6.08 -0.72 -24.48
C LEU A 37 -5.53 -1.88 -23.66
N VAL A 38 -5.40 -1.67 -22.35
CA VAL A 38 -4.92 -2.69 -21.40
C VAL A 38 -5.89 -3.87 -21.33
N ARG A 39 -7.19 -3.60 -21.23
CA ARG A 39 -8.22 -4.66 -21.28
C ARG A 39 -8.21 -5.42 -22.60
N GLY A 40 -8.05 -4.71 -23.72
CA GLY A 40 -7.93 -5.31 -25.05
C GLY A 40 -6.70 -6.22 -25.16
N MET A 41 -5.57 -5.81 -24.63
CA MET A 41 -4.35 -6.61 -24.56
C MET A 41 -4.57 -7.91 -23.77
N PHE A 42 -5.10 -7.84 -22.55
CA PHE A 42 -5.37 -9.04 -21.75
C PHE A 42 -6.38 -9.98 -22.41
N LYS A 43 -7.43 -9.42 -23.01
CA LYS A 43 -8.40 -10.20 -23.77
C LYS A 43 -7.74 -10.91 -24.97
N GLY A 44 -6.88 -10.22 -25.71
CA GLY A 44 -6.14 -10.78 -26.84
C GLY A 44 -5.17 -11.90 -26.44
N LEU A 45 -4.60 -11.83 -25.23
CA LEU A 45 -3.78 -12.88 -24.65
C LEU A 45 -4.57 -14.04 -24.03
N GLY A 46 -5.89 -14.00 -24.08
CA GLY A 46 -6.76 -15.03 -23.49
C GLY A 46 -6.78 -15.04 -21.95
N ILE A 47 -6.25 -14.00 -21.32
CA ILE A 47 -6.22 -13.89 -19.86
C ILE A 47 -7.61 -13.53 -19.34
N ARG A 48 -8.13 -14.36 -18.43
CA ARG A 48 -9.47 -14.22 -17.85
C ARG A 48 -9.45 -14.59 -16.37
N ASN A 49 -10.39 -14.02 -15.61
CA ASN A 49 -10.68 -14.41 -14.23
C ASN A 49 -9.42 -14.43 -13.34
N THR A 50 -8.61 -13.39 -13.42
CA THR A 50 -7.40 -13.27 -12.63
C THR A 50 -7.23 -11.86 -12.10
N TYR A 51 -6.51 -11.74 -11.01
CA TYR A 51 -6.00 -10.46 -10.56
C TYR A 51 -4.72 -10.11 -11.29
N ALA A 52 -4.64 -8.89 -11.77
CA ALA A 52 -3.42 -8.35 -12.34
C ALA A 52 -3.10 -7.00 -11.69
N THR A 53 -1.86 -6.86 -11.24
CA THR A 53 -1.28 -5.57 -10.87
C THR A 53 -0.43 -5.08 -12.03
N LEU A 54 -0.62 -3.83 -12.44
CA LEU A 54 0.20 -3.19 -13.45
C LEU A 54 0.94 -2.01 -12.84
N SER A 55 2.23 -1.95 -13.09
CA SER A 55 3.07 -0.83 -12.69
C SER A 55 3.46 0.00 -13.91
N ALA A 56 3.30 1.31 -13.81
CA ALA A 56 3.60 2.23 -14.89
C ALA A 56 4.27 3.50 -14.38
N PHE A 57 5.16 4.06 -15.19
CA PHE A 57 5.55 5.45 -15.06
C PHE A 57 4.56 6.33 -15.82
N TYR A 58 4.15 7.44 -15.20
CA TYR A 58 3.41 8.47 -15.89
C TYR A 58 4.36 9.64 -16.25
N GLN A 59 4.48 9.94 -17.52
CA GLN A 59 5.33 11.00 -18.00
C GLN A 59 4.74 11.67 -19.24
N LYS A 60 4.62 12.99 -19.24
CA LYS A 60 4.15 13.81 -20.37
C LYS A 60 2.84 13.28 -20.99
N GLY A 61 1.83 13.03 -20.14
CA GLY A 61 0.51 12.55 -20.57
C GLY A 61 0.47 11.09 -21.05
N LYS A 62 1.48 10.28 -20.72
CA LYS A 62 1.54 8.88 -21.17
C LYS A 62 1.90 7.94 -20.04
N PHE A 63 1.18 6.81 -19.96
CA PHE A 63 1.51 5.69 -19.10
C PHE A 63 2.48 4.75 -19.82
N ARG A 64 3.60 4.45 -19.16
CA ARG A 64 4.63 3.53 -19.65
C ARG A 64 4.71 2.35 -18.69
N PHE A 65 4.09 1.24 -19.07
CA PHE A 65 4.08 0.02 -18.28
C PHE A 65 5.43 -0.65 -18.31
N PHE A 66 5.90 -1.13 -17.14
CA PHE A 66 7.17 -1.81 -17.02
C PHE A 66 7.06 -3.16 -16.27
N GLU A 67 5.95 -3.38 -15.56
CA GLU A 67 5.73 -4.61 -14.81
C GLU A 67 4.26 -4.97 -14.78
N THR A 68 3.96 -6.25 -14.90
CA THR A 68 2.66 -6.83 -14.56
C THR A 68 2.85 -8.06 -13.69
N GLY A 69 2.02 -8.18 -12.65
CA GLY A 69 2.00 -9.34 -11.76
C GLY A 69 0.60 -9.92 -11.67
N PHE A 70 0.46 -11.21 -11.93
CA PHE A 70 -0.83 -11.92 -11.81
C PHE A 70 -1.04 -12.40 -10.36
N ARG A 71 -1.16 -11.46 -9.46
CA ARG A 71 -1.36 -11.68 -8.03
C ARG A 71 -1.88 -10.43 -7.34
N LEU A 72 -2.39 -10.59 -6.13
CA LEU A 72 -2.64 -9.46 -5.24
C LEU A 72 -1.33 -8.76 -4.89
N SER A 73 -1.41 -7.45 -4.68
CA SER A 73 -0.27 -6.65 -4.28
C SER A 73 0.29 -7.12 -2.93
N GLY A 74 1.61 -7.25 -2.83
CA GLY A 74 2.31 -7.50 -1.57
C GLY A 74 2.19 -6.38 -0.53
N GLU A 75 1.63 -5.23 -0.95
CA GLU A 75 1.30 -4.11 -0.07
C GLU A 75 -0.02 -4.33 0.68
N MET A 76 -0.60 -5.54 0.61
CA MET A 76 -1.87 -5.89 1.25
C MET A 76 -2.99 -4.89 0.95
N SER A 77 -2.99 -4.33 -0.25
CA SER A 77 -3.96 -3.31 -0.69
C SER A 77 -5.41 -3.77 -0.60
N TYR A 78 -5.65 -5.08 -0.62
CA TYR A 78 -6.97 -5.67 -0.43
C TYR A 78 -7.61 -5.29 0.91
N ASN A 79 -6.84 -4.98 1.97
CA ASN A 79 -7.39 -4.55 3.26
C ASN A 79 -8.14 -3.21 3.16
N TYR A 80 -7.60 -2.24 2.40
CA TYR A 80 -8.28 -0.97 2.23
C TYR A 80 -9.26 -0.97 1.06
N TYR A 81 -9.05 -1.81 0.05
CA TYR A 81 -10.01 -1.99 -1.04
C TYR A 81 -11.34 -2.50 -0.50
N GLU A 82 -11.35 -3.50 0.35
CA GLU A 82 -12.57 -4.01 0.99
C GLU A 82 -13.31 -2.89 1.73
N HIS A 83 -12.58 -2.06 2.47
CA HIS A 83 -13.17 -0.93 3.18
C HIS A 83 -13.78 0.12 2.23
N LEU A 84 -13.11 0.41 1.12
CA LEU A 84 -13.53 1.44 0.16
C LEU A 84 -14.60 0.96 -0.82
N THR A 85 -14.55 -0.30 -1.24
CA THR A 85 -15.41 -0.85 -2.30
C THR A 85 -16.41 -1.88 -1.80
N GLY A 86 -16.23 -2.39 -0.58
CA GLY A 86 -16.99 -3.50 -0.03
C GLY A 86 -16.62 -4.87 -0.61
N ILE A 87 -15.53 -4.95 -1.39
CA ILE A 87 -15.08 -6.18 -2.05
C ILE A 87 -13.82 -6.69 -1.38
N ASN A 88 -13.89 -7.91 -0.83
CA ASN A 88 -12.72 -8.61 -0.34
C ASN A 88 -12.09 -9.42 -1.48
N TYR A 89 -11.08 -8.84 -2.14
CA TYR A 89 -10.40 -9.50 -3.26
C TYR A 89 -9.63 -10.77 -2.86
N MET A 90 -9.17 -10.89 -1.62
CA MET A 90 -8.54 -12.12 -1.13
C MET A 90 -9.56 -13.25 -1.04
N ASP A 91 -10.75 -12.96 -0.48
CA ASP A 91 -11.86 -13.91 -0.41
C ASP A 91 -12.28 -14.35 -1.83
N SER A 92 -12.45 -13.40 -2.74
CA SER A 92 -12.79 -13.69 -4.13
C SER A 92 -11.78 -14.61 -4.81
N MET A 93 -10.48 -14.42 -4.58
CA MET A 93 -9.45 -15.32 -5.12
C MET A 93 -9.51 -16.72 -4.52
N ILE A 94 -9.74 -16.84 -3.23
CA ILE A 94 -9.88 -18.13 -2.54
C ILE A 94 -11.11 -18.87 -3.07
N ARG A 95 -12.26 -18.21 -3.13
CA ARG A 95 -13.50 -18.79 -3.67
C ARG A 95 -13.32 -19.26 -5.11
N TYR A 96 -12.69 -18.43 -5.95
CA TYR A 96 -12.39 -18.80 -7.33
C TYR A 96 -11.49 -20.05 -7.40
N ALA A 97 -10.44 -20.11 -6.59
CA ALA A 97 -9.55 -21.29 -6.54
C ALA A 97 -10.27 -22.55 -6.04
N MET A 98 -11.33 -22.40 -5.25
CA MET A 98 -12.19 -23.49 -4.79
C MET A 98 -13.25 -23.90 -5.84
N GLY A 99 -13.29 -23.24 -6.98
CA GLY A 99 -14.23 -23.56 -8.08
C GLY A 99 -15.59 -22.89 -7.96
N ASP A 100 -15.73 -21.85 -7.14
CA ASP A 100 -16.96 -21.07 -7.05
C ASP A 100 -17.15 -20.24 -8.33
N PRO A 101 -18.19 -20.50 -9.15
CA PRO A 101 -18.42 -19.77 -10.40
C PRO A 101 -18.75 -18.29 -10.19
N ASP A 102 -19.29 -17.94 -9.02
CA ASP A 102 -19.75 -16.59 -8.68
C ASP A 102 -18.68 -15.77 -7.96
N ALA A 103 -17.48 -16.31 -7.80
CA ALA A 103 -16.38 -15.66 -7.09
C ALA A 103 -15.95 -14.29 -7.67
N ALA A 104 -16.23 -14.06 -8.95
CA ALA A 104 -15.96 -12.80 -9.65
C ALA A 104 -17.22 -11.93 -9.83
N ASP A 105 -18.38 -12.40 -9.40
CA ASP A 105 -19.65 -11.64 -9.47
C ASP A 105 -19.79 -10.74 -8.23
N TYR A 106 -19.16 -9.60 -8.28
CA TYR A 106 -19.25 -8.60 -7.25
C TYR A 106 -19.67 -7.24 -7.82
N LYS A 107 -20.42 -6.50 -7.04
CA LYS A 107 -20.76 -5.10 -7.32
C LYS A 107 -19.96 -4.21 -6.37
N GLU A 108 -19.14 -3.34 -6.95
CA GLU A 108 -18.51 -2.28 -6.16
C GLU A 108 -19.60 -1.40 -5.55
N LYS A 109 -19.50 -1.13 -4.26
CA LYS A 109 -20.27 -0.07 -3.64
C LYS A 109 -19.84 1.22 -4.29
N GLU A 110 -20.81 2.13 -4.55
CA GLU A 110 -20.47 3.48 -4.98
C GLU A 110 -19.40 4.03 -4.03
N SER A 111 -18.33 4.50 -4.64
CA SER A 111 -17.10 4.92 -3.97
C SER A 111 -17.41 5.79 -2.75
N ALA A 112 -17.10 5.28 -1.58
CA ALA A 112 -17.06 6.09 -0.38
C ALA A 112 -16.17 7.32 -0.63
N THR A 113 -16.53 8.45 -0.07
CA THR A 113 -15.73 9.70 -0.10
C THR A 113 -14.38 9.52 0.61
N SER A 114 -14.17 8.37 1.25
CA SER A 114 -12.96 8.04 1.99
C SER A 114 -11.73 7.95 1.09
N VAL A 115 -10.63 8.43 1.62
CA VAL A 115 -9.30 8.33 1.04
C VAL A 115 -8.44 7.41 1.88
N SER A 116 -7.49 6.72 1.27
CA SER A 116 -6.60 5.82 1.99
C SER A 116 -5.14 6.01 1.59
N MET A 117 -4.25 5.59 2.46
CA MET A 117 -2.82 5.58 2.22
C MET A 117 -2.16 4.42 2.95
N VAL A 118 -1.18 3.80 2.32
CA VAL A 118 -0.29 2.85 2.97
C VAL A 118 1.07 3.52 3.18
N LEU A 119 1.51 3.55 4.43
CA LEU A 119 2.84 4.02 4.82
C LEU A 119 3.73 2.80 5.03
N ASN A 120 4.86 2.75 4.35
CA ASN A 120 5.85 1.71 4.53
C ASN A 120 7.12 2.32 5.12
N PHE A 121 7.58 1.73 6.20
CA PHE A 121 8.80 2.13 6.90
C PHE A 121 9.88 1.12 6.60
N PHE A 122 10.92 1.57 5.91
CA PHE A 122 12.11 0.79 5.58
C PHE A 122 13.22 1.16 6.52
N LEU A 123 13.90 0.16 7.04
CA LEU A 123 14.94 0.32 8.04
C LEU A 123 16.32 0.36 7.39
N THR A 124 17.26 1.01 8.05
CA THR A 124 18.69 0.90 7.75
C THR A 124 19.33 -0.22 8.56
N ASP A 125 20.59 -0.57 8.26
CA ASP A 125 21.31 -1.63 8.97
C ASP A 125 21.49 -1.27 10.46
N GLY A 126 21.31 -2.27 11.30
CA GLY A 126 21.45 -2.12 12.75
C GLY A 126 20.70 -3.20 13.52
N VAL A 127 20.77 -3.13 14.83
CA VAL A 127 19.96 -3.96 15.74
C VAL A 127 18.84 -3.14 16.31
N ILE A 128 17.61 -3.63 16.19
CA ILE A 128 16.42 -2.95 16.71
C ILE A 128 16.49 -2.96 18.24
N GLY A 129 16.63 -1.78 18.83
CA GLY A 129 16.66 -1.60 20.28
C GLY A 129 15.27 -1.45 20.87
N ARG A 130 14.46 -0.56 20.28
CA ARG A 130 13.11 -0.26 20.78
C ARG A 130 12.17 0.18 19.67
N ILE A 131 10.91 -0.22 19.79
CA ILE A 131 9.80 0.21 18.92
C ILE A 131 8.77 0.92 19.80
N LYS A 132 8.49 2.19 19.53
CA LYS A 132 7.56 3.04 20.29
C LYS A 132 6.38 3.46 19.42
N GLY A 133 5.25 3.75 20.05
CA GLY A 133 4.09 4.39 19.41
C GLY A 133 3.10 3.43 18.76
N ILE A 134 3.35 2.13 18.72
CA ILE A 134 2.43 1.16 18.08
C ILE A 134 1.08 1.16 18.80
N ASP A 135 1.07 1.18 20.13
CA ASP A 135 -0.17 1.16 20.92
C ASP A 135 -0.97 2.44 20.68
N GLU A 136 -0.32 3.60 20.75
CA GLU A 136 -0.95 4.90 20.49
C GLU A 136 -1.54 4.97 19.09
N LEU A 137 -0.80 4.47 18.08
CA LEU A 137 -1.27 4.40 16.70
C LEU A 137 -2.46 3.47 16.54
N SER A 138 -2.50 2.35 17.25
CA SER A 138 -3.58 1.37 17.13
C SER A 138 -4.94 1.91 17.61
N PHE A 139 -4.94 2.89 18.50
CA PHE A 139 -6.14 3.58 18.97
C PHE A 139 -6.55 4.78 18.11
N TYR A 140 -5.72 5.20 17.16
CA TYR A 140 -6.04 6.34 16.32
C TYR A 140 -7.03 5.96 15.22
N LYS A 141 -8.19 6.63 15.20
CA LYS A 141 -9.36 6.25 14.40
C LYS A 141 -9.07 6.02 12.90
N ALA A 142 -8.17 6.79 12.32
CA ALA A 142 -7.83 6.68 10.90
C ALA A 142 -6.75 5.63 10.61
N VAL A 143 -6.15 5.01 11.64
CA VAL A 143 -5.23 3.88 11.49
C VAL A 143 -6.07 2.61 11.41
N CYS A 144 -6.15 2.04 10.20
CA CYS A 144 -6.94 0.84 9.95
C CYS A 144 -6.20 -0.43 10.36
N LYS A 145 -4.90 -0.49 10.06
CA LYS A 145 -4.08 -1.68 10.33
C LYS A 145 -2.61 -1.32 10.45
N ILE A 146 -1.93 -1.99 11.38
CA ILE A 146 -0.47 -1.96 11.53
C ILE A 146 0.03 -3.38 11.32
N ASN A 147 0.96 -3.55 10.38
CA ASN A 147 1.67 -4.80 10.19
C ASN A 147 3.13 -4.58 10.59
N THR A 148 3.58 -5.30 11.59
CA THR A 148 4.96 -5.25 12.10
C THR A 148 5.71 -6.48 11.59
N TYR A 149 6.84 -6.26 10.92
CA TYR A 149 7.70 -7.31 10.35
C TYR A 149 8.99 -7.49 11.14
N ILE A 150 9.16 -6.73 12.22
CA ILE A 150 10.32 -6.71 13.08
C ILE A 150 9.89 -6.72 14.54
N LYS A 151 10.81 -7.09 15.40
CA LYS A 151 10.71 -6.98 16.86
C LYS A 151 12.02 -6.47 17.46
N GLU A 152 11.97 -6.04 18.68
CA GLU A 152 13.15 -5.67 19.46
C GLU A 152 14.13 -6.85 19.52
N GLY A 153 15.41 -6.57 19.32
CA GLY A 153 16.48 -7.54 19.20
C GLY A 153 16.76 -8.06 17.78
N ASP A 154 15.89 -7.80 16.82
CA ASP A 154 16.13 -8.22 15.44
C ASP A 154 17.31 -7.45 14.82
N THR A 155 18.12 -8.17 14.03
CA THR A 155 19.22 -7.57 13.27
C THR A 155 18.82 -7.31 11.83
N VAL A 156 18.87 -6.05 11.42
CA VAL A 156 18.68 -5.61 10.03
C VAL A 156 20.04 -5.55 9.36
N LYS A 157 20.21 -6.28 8.25
CA LYS A 157 21.45 -6.29 7.42
C LYS A 157 21.10 -6.09 5.96
N ASN A 158 21.97 -5.38 5.22
CA ASN A 158 21.78 -5.06 3.80
C ASN A 158 20.48 -4.34 3.52
N ALA A 159 20.19 -3.29 4.26
CA ALA A 159 18.94 -2.52 4.20
C ALA A 159 18.73 -1.75 2.88
N THR A 160 19.69 -1.77 1.96
CA THR A 160 19.53 -1.24 0.59
C THR A 160 18.51 -2.03 -0.24
N ASN A 161 18.08 -3.18 0.25
CA ASN A 161 17.06 -4.00 -0.41
C ASN A 161 15.66 -3.53 0.00
N VAL A 162 14.84 -3.11 -0.97
CA VAL A 162 13.44 -2.66 -0.79
C VAL A 162 12.52 -3.65 -0.05
N PHE A 163 12.96 -4.88 0.18
CA PHE A 163 12.20 -5.89 0.91
C PHE A 163 12.33 -5.84 2.44
N LYS A 164 13.16 -4.94 2.97
CA LYS A 164 13.33 -4.83 4.44
C LYS A 164 12.40 -3.79 5.05
N LYS A 165 11.10 -4.03 4.89
CA LYS A 165 10.08 -3.30 5.62
C LYS A 165 10.16 -3.63 7.10
N GLY A 166 10.21 -2.60 7.92
CA GLY A 166 10.04 -2.74 9.37
C GLY A 166 8.59 -2.77 9.76
N LEU A 167 7.82 -1.78 9.25
CA LEU A 167 6.39 -1.65 9.49
C LEU A 167 5.64 -1.23 8.24
N MET A 168 4.36 -1.52 8.25
CA MET A 168 3.40 -1.01 7.29
C MET A 168 2.15 -0.54 8.03
N VAL A 169 1.76 0.71 7.82
CA VAL A 169 0.59 1.32 8.45
C VAL A 169 -0.42 1.66 7.35
N THR A 170 -1.61 1.10 7.45
CA THR A 170 -2.72 1.39 6.54
C THR A 170 -3.63 2.44 7.16
N LEU A 171 -3.83 3.54 6.45
CA LEU A 171 -4.64 4.67 6.86
C LEU A 171 -5.89 4.77 5.99
N ILE A 172 -7.02 5.10 6.62
CA ILE A 172 -8.28 5.40 5.95
C ILE A 172 -8.88 6.62 6.63
N ALA A 173 -9.18 7.66 5.86
CA ALA A 173 -9.72 8.91 6.36
C ALA A 173 -10.89 9.39 5.48
N ASN A 174 -11.72 10.28 6.03
CA ASN A 174 -12.88 10.83 5.31
C ASN A 174 -12.50 11.98 4.37
N SER A 175 -11.31 12.53 4.51
CA SER A 175 -10.81 13.62 3.67
C SER A 175 -9.29 13.55 3.51
N GLN A 176 -8.79 14.25 2.49
CA GLN A 176 -7.35 14.38 2.26
C GLN A 176 -6.64 15.09 3.43
N ASP A 177 -7.29 16.11 4.00
CA ASP A 177 -6.75 16.85 5.15
C ASP A 177 -6.62 15.96 6.39
N ASP A 178 -7.63 15.13 6.68
CA ASP A 178 -7.58 14.18 7.79
C ASP A 178 -6.52 13.12 7.55
N LEU A 179 -6.34 12.69 6.30
CA LEU A 179 -5.30 11.75 5.94
C LEU A 179 -3.91 12.34 6.23
N TYR A 180 -3.64 13.58 5.81
CA TYR A 180 -2.36 14.22 6.07
C TYR A 180 -2.12 14.50 7.56
N LYS A 181 -3.14 14.88 8.32
CA LYS A 181 -3.05 14.99 9.78
C LYS A 181 -2.68 13.64 10.41
N THR A 182 -3.27 12.56 9.91
CA THR A 182 -2.96 11.20 10.37
C THR A 182 -1.52 10.80 10.04
N VAL A 183 -1.03 11.12 8.84
CA VAL A 183 0.37 10.90 8.47
C VAL A 183 1.31 11.66 9.41
N ALA A 184 1.00 12.92 9.71
CA ALA A 184 1.78 13.71 10.66
C ALA A 184 1.77 13.10 12.07
N PHE A 185 0.59 12.62 12.52
CA PHE A 185 0.46 11.93 13.81
C PHE A 185 1.33 10.66 13.84
N VAL A 186 1.25 9.81 12.80
CA VAL A 186 2.08 8.59 12.70
C VAL A 186 3.58 8.95 12.77
N ASN A 187 4.01 9.96 12.01
CA ASN A 187 5.41 10.37 11.97
C ASN A 187 5.93 10.99 13.28
N THR A 188 5.02 11.49 14.12
CA THR A 188 5.37 12.07 15.41
C THR A 188 5.47 11.02 16.51
N HIS A 189 4.63 9.97 16.44
CA HIS A 189 4.49 8.99 17.52
C HIS A 189 5.25 7.70 17.25
N LEU A 190 5.38 7.29 15.98
CA LEU A 190 6.16 6.09 15.65
C LEU A 190 7.65 6.41 15.69
N ASP A 191 8.35 5.66 16.51
CA ASP A 191 9.81 5.75 16.63
C ASP A 191 10.43 4.35 16.72
N ILE A 192 11.50 4.12 15.97
CA ILE A 192 12.25 2.87 15.96
C ILE A 192 13.70 3.19 16.21
N GLU A 193 14.17 2.88 17.40
CA GLU A 193 15.52 3.14 17.85
C GLU A 193 16.41 1.90 17.67
N ASP A 194 17.67 2.10 17.37
CA ASP A 194 18.67 1.03 17.48
C ASP A 194 19.11 0.83 18.94
N THR A 195 19.96 -0.18 19.18
CA THR A 195 20.52 -0.46 20.52
C THR A 195 21.42 0.65 21.04
N ALA A 196 21.85 1.61 20.21
CA ALA A 196 22.60 2.79 20.60
C ALA A 196 21.70 4.02 20.86
N GLY A 197 20.38 3.86 20.71
CA GLY A 197 19.39 4.91 20.91
C GLY A 197 19.25 5.90 19.73
N ASN A 198 19.74 5.54 18.55
CA ASN A 198 19.54 6.36 17.35
C ASN A 198 18.24 5.96 16.64
N SER A 199 17.40 6.93 16.27
CA SER A 199 16.15 6.75 15.52
C SER A 199 16.26 7.24 14.07
#